data_6d659bf01e5d0b67e1247bcb84949a0f
#
_entry.id   6d659bf01e5d0b67e1247bcb84949a0f
#
_cell.length_a   1.000
_cell.length_b   1.000
_cell.length_c   1.000
_cell.angle_alpha   90.00
_cell.angle_beta   90.00
_cell.angle_gamma   90.00
#
_symmetry.space_group_name_H-M   'P 1'
#
loop_
_entity.id
_entity.type
_entity.pdbx_description
1 polymer ?
#
loop_
_entity_poly.entity_id
_entity_poly.type
_entity_poly.pdbx_seq_one_letter_code
_entity_poly.pdbx_strand_id
1 'polypeptide(L)'
;FTTRPDTIFGVSFVTLAPEHELVSKITTPEQKEAVEAYIEATSKRSERDRMADVKTISGVFTGAYAEHPITKEPVPVWLGDYVLAGYGTGAVMAVPAGDERDFAFAKHFDIEIKNIFDKDISEKAFTEKEGMVYQNSEFLNGCSSYHEAVKSVVEYLENHKVGKSKINYRQRDAIF
;
A
#
# COMPACT_ATOMS: atom_id res chain seq x y z
N PHE A 1 -0.30 6.84 -4.15
CA PHE A 1 0.46 6.48 -5.35
C PHE A 1 0.66 4.96 -5.43
N THR A 2 0.48 4.37 -6.59
CA THR A 2 0.74 2.94 -6.82
C THR A 2 1.30 2.69 -8.22
N THR A 3 2.12 1.66 -8.34
CA THR A 3 2.58 1.09 -9.63
C THR A 3 1.77 -0.16 -10.03
N ARG A 4 0.85 -0.60 -9.15
CA ARG A 4 0.01 -1.80 -9.32
C ARG A 4 -1.47 -1.45 -9.13
N PRO A 5 -2.06 -0.58 -9.99
CA PRO A 5 -3.48 -0.26 -9.89
C PRO A 5 -4.40 -1.46 -10.09
N ASP A 6 -3.94 -2.47 -10.82
CA ASP A 6 -4.62 -3.76 -11.02
C ASP A 6 -5.00 -4.49 -9.73
N THR A 7 -4.28 -4.22 -8.63
CA THR A 7 -4.51 -4.89 -7.34
C THR A 7 -5.37 -4.08 -6.37
N ILE A 8 -6.02 -3.02 -6.83
CA ILE A 8 -6.73 -2.07 -5.97
C ILE A 8 -7.80 -2.73 -5.09
N PHE A 9 -8.48 -3.75 -5.56
CA PHE A 9 -9.49 -4.49 -4.78
C PHE A 9 -8.91 -5.34 -3.64
N GLY A 10 -7.59 -5.59 -3.66
CA GLY A 10 -6.87 -6.29 -2.61
C GLY A 10 -6.31 -5.39 -1.52
N VAL A 11 -6.61 -4.08 -1.56
CA VAL A 11 -6.14 -3.14 -0.53
C VAL A 11 -6.70 -3.55 0.82
N SER A 12 -5.81 -3.86 1.76
CA SER A 12 -6.16 -4.21 3.13
C SER A 12 -5.89 -3.07 4.10
N PHE A 13 -4.90 -2.23 3.81
CA PHE A 13 -4.58 -1.03 4.59
C PHE A 13 -3.86 0.01 3.73
N VAL A 14 -3.76 1.22 4.24
CA VAL A 14 -2.90 2.29 3.68
C VAL A 14 -1.76 2.52 4.65
N THR A 15 -0.54 2.66 4.12
CA THR A 15 0.63 2.97 4.94
C THR A 15 1.18 4.34 4.58
N LEU A 16 1.39 5.16 5.59
CA LEU A 16 2.05 6.46 5.48
C LEU A 16 3.50 6.36 5.97
N ALA A 17 4.36 7.15 5.37
CA ALA A 17 5.67 7.42 5.95
C ALA A 17 5.51 8.10 7.33
N PRO A 18 6.33 7.77 8.34
CA PRO A 18 6.24 8.40 9.66
C PRO A 18 6.35 9.93 9.64
N GLU A 19 7.04 10.48 8.64
CA GLU A 19 7.27 11.92 8.43
C GLU A 19 6.16 12.60 7.61
N HIS A 20 5.14 11.86 7.19
CA HIS A 20 4.10 12.40 6.30
C HIS A 20 3.25 13.46 7.01
N GLU A 21 2.99 14.58 6.34
CA GLU A 21 2.26 15.73 6.92
C GLU A 21 0.83 15.43 7.41
N LEU A 22 0.19 14.41 6.89
CA LEU A 22 -1.14 13.99 7.32
C LEU A 22 -1.12 13.31 8.69
N VAL A 23 0.00 12.74 9.13
CA VAL A 23 0.04 11.92 10.36
C VAL A 23 -0.52 12.68 11.55
N SER A 24 -0.06 13.91 11.79
CA SER A 24 -0.54 14.73 12.90
C SER A 24 -2.00 15.16 12.78
N LYS A 25 -2.55 15.16 11.57
CA LYS A 25 -3.93 15.60 11.29
C LYS A 25 -4.96 14.49 11.46
N ILE A 26 -4.55 13.23 11.18
CA ILE A 26 -5.47 12.09 11.16
C ILE A 26 -5.34 11.17 12.37
N THR A 27 -4.24 11.26 13.12
CA THR A 27 -4.04 10.44 14.33
C THR A 27 -5.12 10.75 15.35
N THR A 28 -5.83 9.70 15.78
CA THR A 28 -6.86 9.87 16.80
C THR A 28 -6.24 10.11 18.19
N PRO A 29 -6.95 10.74 19.12
CA PRO A 29 -6.43 11.01 20.47
C PRO A 29 -5.97 9.74 21.19
N GLU A 30 -6.66 8.61 20.98
CA GLU A 30 -6.35 7.32 21.60
C GLU A 30 -5.03 6.72 21.08
N GLN A 31 -4.65 7.03 19.83
CA GLN A 31 -3.43 6.52 19.21
C GLN A 31 -2.26 7.50 19.28
N LYS A 32 -2.50 8.69 19.78
CA LYS A 32 -1.51 9.78 19.75
C LYS A 32 -0.18 9.41 20.40
N GLU A 33 -0.22 8.86 21.61
CA GLU A 33 0.99 8.50 22.35
C GLU A 33 1.80 7.42 21.62
N ALA A 34 1.12 6.37 21.11
CA ALA A 34 1.76 5.29 20.38
C ALA A 34 2.39 5.77 19.05
N VAL A 35 1.68 6.67 18.35
CA VAL A 35 2.13 7.25 17.08
C VAL A 35 3.33 8.17 17.31
N GLU A 36 3.31 9.05 18.33
CA GLU A 36 4.44 9.93 18.67
C GLU A 36 5.68 9.13 19.07
N ALA A 37 5.52 8.08 19.87
CA ALA A 37 6.62 7.18 20.25
C ALA A 37 7.22 6.46 19.03
N TYR A 38 6.36 6.01 18.10
CA TYR A 38 6.81 5.37 16.86
C TYR A 38 7.60 6.32 15.97
N ILE A 39 7.12 7.56 15.79
CA ILE A 39 7.81 8.59 15.02
C ILE A 39 9.18 8.90 15.63
N GLU A 40 9.25 9.08 16.96
CA GLU A 40 10.50 9.34 17.64
C GLU A 40 11.51 8.20 17.46
N ALA A 41 11.07 6.95 17.62
CA ALA A 41 11.92 5.77 17.41
C ALA A 41 12.43 5.67 15.96
N THR A 42 11.55 5.93 14.98
CA THR A 42 11.88 5.85 13.56
C THR A 42 12.81 6.98 13.13
N SER A 43 12.65 8.18 13.67
CA SER A 43 13.49 9.35 13.35
C SER A 43 14.99 9.17 13.70
N LYS A 44 15.30 8.23 14.58
CA LYS A 44 16.67 7.86 14.95
C LYS A 44 17.37 6.97 13.92
N ARG A 45 16.63 6.48 12.91
CA ARG A 45 17.14 5.61 11.83
C ARG A 45 17.16 6.39 10.51
N SER A 46 18.23 6.22 9.73
CA SER A 46 18.26 6.81 8.39
C SER A 46 17.30 6.07 7.44
N GLU A 47 16.84 6.75 6.37
CA GLU A 47 16.04 6.09 5.32
C GLU A 47 16.76 4.88 4.72
N ARG A 48 18.09 4.96 4.58
CA ARG A 48 18.90 3.85 4.08
C ARG A 48 18.86 2.65 5.01
N ASP A 49 18.95 2.87 6.32
CA ASP A 49 18.90 1.79 7.32
C ASP A 49 17.51 1.14 7.35
N ARG A 50 16.45 1.96 7.26
CA ARG A 50 15.07 1.48 7.18
C ARG A 50 14.83 0.62 5.93
N MET A 51 15.35 1.03 4.78
CA MET A 51 15.25 0.28 3.52
C MET A 51 16.05 -1.02 3.52
N ALA A 52 17.19 -1.04 4.19
CA ALA A 52 18.05 -2.24 4.30
C ALA A 52 17.47 -3.29 5.27
N ASP A 53 16.69 -2.87 6.24
CA ASP A 53 16.09 -3.74 7.25
C ASP A 53 14.76 -4.34 6.74
N VAL A 54 14.88 -5.39 5.93
CA VAL A 54 13.71 -6.12 5.41
C VAL A 54 13.17 -7.18 6.38
N LYS A 55 13.86 -7.40 7.51
CA LYS A 55 13.50 -8.45 8.47
C LYS A 55 12.65 -7.94 9.63
N THR A 56 12.82 -6.67 9.99
CA THR A 56 12.07 -6.07 11.09
C THR A 56 10.75 -5.52 10.55
N ILE A 57 9.66 -6.06 11.03
CA ILE A 57 8.33 -5.54 10.73
C ILE A 57 7.94 -4.59 11.85
N SER A 58 7.72 -3.34 11.52
CA SER A 58 7.31 -2.32 12.48
C SER A 58 6.23 -1.42 11.89
N GLY A 59 5.32 -0.98 12.72
CA GLY A 59 4.25 -0.07 12.34
C GLY A 59 3.37 0.29 13.52
N VAL A 60 2.52 1.28 13.32
CA VAL A 60 1.52 1.69 14.32
C VAL A 60 0.24 2.12 13.62
N PHE A 61 -0.90 1.73 14.17
CA PHE A 61 -2.20 2.16 13.69
C PHE A 61 -2.47 3.61 14.11
N THR A 62 -2.97 4.43 13.19
CA THR A 62 -3.27 5.85 13.46
C THR A 62 -4.63 6.09 14.12
N GLY A 63 -5.50 5.07 14.16
CA GLY A 63 -6.89 5.19 14.55
C GLY A 63 -7.81 5.68 13.43
N ALA A 64 -7.24 6.15 12.32
CA ALA A 64 -7.99 6.68 11.18
C ALA A 64 -8.20 5.65 10.07
N TYR A 65 -9.18 5.95 9.23
CA TYR A 65 -9.51 5.16 8.05
C TYR A 65 -9.57 6.06 6.81
N ALA A 66 -9.10 5.54 5.68
CA ALA A 66 -9.29 6.14 4.37
C ALA A 66 -10.50 5.48 3.70
N GLU A 67 -11.17 6.20 2.80
CA GLU A 67 -12.23 5.62 1.97
C GLU A 67 -11.60 4.95 0.74
N HIS A 68 -11.95 3.67 0.50
CA HIS A 68 -11.54 3.00 -0.72
C HIS A 68 -12.19 3.69 -1.94
N PRO A 69 -11.43 4.07 -2.99
CA PRO A 69 -11.93 4.94 -4.05
C PRO A 69 -13.06 4.29 -4.90
N ILE A 70 -13.14 2.97 -4.94
CA ILE A 70 -14.15 2.22 -5.71
C ILE A 70 -15.24 1.68 -4.79
N THR A 71 -14.91 0.79 -3.85
CA THR A 71 -15.90 0.10 -2.98
C THR A 71 -16.49 0.98 -1.89
N LYS A 72 -15.86 2.11 -1.60
CA LYS A 72 -16.23 3.03 -0.49
C LYS A 72 -16.08 2.44 0.91
N GLU A 73 -15.52 1.27 1.03
CA GLU A 73 -15.22 0.66 2.32
C GLU A 73 -14.13 1.42 3.08
N PRO A 74 -14.18 1.45 4.41
CA PRO A 74 -13.12 2.02 5.23
C PRO A 74 -11.86 1.15 5.18
N VAL A 75 -10.72 1.76 4.92
CA VAL A 75 -9.40 1.13 4.86
C VAL A 75 -8.54 1.70 5.99
N PRO A 76 -8.04 0.90 6.94
CA PRO A 76 -7.26 1.40 8.07
C PRO A 76 -5.96 2.04 7.63
N VAL A 77 -5.58 3.14 8.29
CA VAL A 77 -4.36 3.89 7.99
C VAL A 77 -3.31 3.61 9.06
N TRP A 78 -2.17 3.10 8.62
CA TRP A 78 -1.02 2.73 9.44
C TRP A 78 0.19 3.61 9.13
N LEU A 79 1.13 3.70 10.04
CA LEU A 79 2.48 4.14 9.76
C LEU A 79 3.38 2.93 9.61
N GLY A 80 4.29 2.98 8.65
CA GLY A 80 5.30 1.95 8.45
C GLY A 80 6.64 2.58 8.08
N ASP A 81 7.71 2.15 8.73
CA ASP A 81 9.05 2.68 8.52
C ASP A 81 9.65 2.30 7.16
N TYR A 82 9.05 1.34 6.47
CA TYR A 82 9.43 0.94 5.12
C TYR A 82 8.89 1.87 4.02
N VAL A 83 7.95 2.77 4.35
CA VAL A 83 7.46 3.80 3.43
C VAL A 83 8.32 5.05 3.59
N LEU A 84 8.81 5.58 2.48
CA LEU A 84 9.63 6.78 2.45
C LEU A 84 8.80 7.99 2.04
N ALA A 85 8.96 9.12 2.73
CA ALA A 85 8.26 10.37 2.41
C ALA A 85 8.57 10.88 1.00
N GLY A 86 9.79 10.65 0.50
CA GLY A 86 10.23 11.01 -0.85
C GLY A 86 9.77 10.07 -1.97
N TYR A 87 9.10 8.95 -1.66
CA TYR A 87 8.61 8.02 -2.66
C TYR A 87 7.13 8.28 -2.99
N GLY A 88 6.88 8.72 -4.22
CA GLY A 88 5.53 9.06 -4.67
C GLY A 88 4.92 10.20 -3.86
N THR A 89 3.93 9.89 -3.05
CA THR A 89 3.25 10.83 -2.14
C THR A 89 3.61 10.58 -0.67
N GLY A 90 4.49 9.63 -0.36
CA GLY A 90 4.72 9.18 1.01
C GLY A 90 3.53 8.39 1.61
N ALA A 91 2.56 8.05 0.75
CA ALA A 91 1.40 7.24 1.10
C ALA A 91 1.24 6.13 0.06
N VAL A 92 1.15 4.90 0.49
CA VAL A 92 1.02 3.73 -0.38
C VAL A 92 -0.19 2.90 0.03
N MET A 93 -0.85 2.33 -0.95
CA MET A 93 -1.84 1.29 -0.70
C MET A 93 -1.09 -0.02 -0.45
N ALA A 94 -1.48 -0.75 0.57
CA ALA A 94 -0.91 -2.04 0.90
C ALA A 94 -1.82 -3.17 0.42
N VAL A 95 -1.24 -4.10 -0.35
CA VAL A 95 -1.94 -5.24 -0.94
C VAL A 95 -1.23 -6.53 -0.56
N PRO A 96 -1.54 -7.10 0.59
CA PRO A 96 -0.89 -8.31 1.09
C PRO A 96 -0.96 -9.51 0.14
N ALA A 97 -2.02 -9.61 -0.66
CA ALA A 97 -2.15 -10.67 -1.65
C ALA A 97 -1.09 -10.59 -2.77
N GLY A 98 -0.57 -9.40 -3.06
CA GLY A 98 0.32 -9.12 -4.19
C GLY A 98 1.71 -8.60 -3.86
N ASP A 99 2.02 -8.41 -2.57
CA ASP A 99 3.32 -7.88 -2.09
C ASP A 99 3.76 -8.60 -0.82
N GLU A 100 4.99 -9.13 -0.82
CA GLU A 100 5.54 -9.92 0.29
C GLU A 100 5.72 -9.08 1.57
N ARG A 101 6.06 -7.81 1.44
CA ARG A 101 6.26 -6.93 2.61
C ARG A 101 4.92 -6.58 3.24
N ASP A 102 3.93 -6.26 2.43
CA ASP A 102 2.56 -6.02 2.90
C ASP A 102 1.96 -7.29 3.50
N PHE A 103 2.26 -8.46 2.91
CA PHE A 103 1.84 -9.76 3.45
C PHE A 103 2.41 -10.01 4.84
N ALA A 104 3.72 -9.81 5.00
CA ALA A 104 4.38 -9.98 6.29
C ALA A 104 3.85 -8.99 7.34
N PHE A 105 3.59 -7.73 6.93
CA PHE A 105 3.00 -6.71 7.77
C PHE A 105 1.58 -7.10 8.21
N ALA A 106 0.74 -7.52 7.27
CA ALA A 106 -0.62 -7.94 7.58
C ALA A 106 -0.67 -9.14 8.53
N LYS A 107 0.19 -10.13 8.33
CA LYS A 107 0.33 -11.29 9.24
C LYS A 107 0.80 -10.88 10.63
N HIS A 108 1.74 -9.94 10.72
CA HIS A 108 2.29 -9.47 12.01
C HIS A 108 1.26 -8.71 12.85
N PHE A 109 0.43 -7.90 12.20
CA PHE A 109 -0.58 -7.06 12.87
C PHE A 109 -2.00 -7.63 12.81
N ASP A 110 -2.15 -8.89 12.39
CA ASP A 110 -3.46 -9.57 12.26
C ASP A 110 -4.48 -8.79 11.41
N ILE A 111 -3.99 -8.19 10.31
CA ILE A 111 -4.81 -7.48 9.33
C ILE A 111 -5.35 -8.48 8.31
N GLU A 112 -6.63 -8.38 7.97
CA GLU A 112 -7.26 -9.25 6.97
C GLU A 112 -6.56 -9.14 5.60
N ILE A 113 -6.26 -10.30 5.01
CA ILE A 113 -5.67 -10.40 3.68
C ILE A 113 -6.76 -10.72 2.66
N LYS A 114 -7.09 -9.75 1.82
CA LYS A 114 -8.07 -9.90 0.74
C LYS A 114 -7.42 -10.61 -0.45
N ASN A 115 -7.77 -11.88 -0.68
CA ASN A 115 -7.26 -12.61 -1.85
C ASN A 115 -8.02 -12.21 -3.11
N ILE A 116 -7.30 -11.60 -4.04
CA ILE A 116 -7.81 -11.13 -5.35
C ILE A 116 -7.33 -11.99 -6.52
N PHE A 117 -6.67 -13.09 -6.26
CA PHE A 117 -6.14 -14.01 -7.27
C PHE A 117 -6.73 -15.41 -7.12
N ASP A 118 -6.80 -16.15 -8.21
CA ASP A 118 -7.15 -17.58 -8.24
C ASP A 118 -6.02 -18.48 -7.71
N LYS A 119 -5.16 -17.92 -6.84
CA LYS A 119 -3.99 -18.59 -6.26
C LYS A 119 -4.13 -18.76 -4.76
N ASP A 120 -3.49 -19.80 -4.24
CA ASP A 120 -3.33 -19.96 -2.81
C ASP A 120 -2.28 -18.97 -2.30
N ILE A 121 -2.70 -18.09 -1.40
CA ILE A 121 -1.87 -17.09 -0.73
C ILE A 121 -1.81 -17.33 0.79
N SER A 122 -2.08 -18.53 1.27
CA SER A 122 -2.07 -18.84 2.71
C SER A 122 -0.70 -18.63 3.36
N GLU A 123 0.37 -18.97 2.64
CA GLU A 123 1.75 -18.95 3.14
C GLU A 123 2.57 -17.75 2.63
N LYS A 124 2.23 -17.20 1.47
CA LYS A 124 2.97 -16.09 0.85
C LYS A 124 2.13 -15.32 -0.15
N ALA A 125 2.54 -14.09 -0.44
CA ALA A 125 1.94 -13.28 -1.50
C ALA A 125 2.16 -13.89 -2.89
N PHE A 126 1.26 -13.58 -3.81
CA PHE A 126 1.43 -13.86 -5.24
C PHE A 126 1.91 -12.59 -5.96
N THR A 127 3.21 -12.49 -6.23
CA THR A 127 3.85 -11.26 -6.74
C THR A 127 3.95 -11.20 -8.28
N GLU A 128 3.66 -12.31 -8.95
CA GLU A 128 3.75 -12.40 -10.40
C GLU A 128 2.69 -11.52 -11.09
N LYS A 129 2.98 -11.12 -12.34
CA LYS A 129 2.06 -10.35 -13.17
C LYS A 129 1.37 -11.20 -14.23
N GLU A 130 1.68 -12.48 -14.27
CA GLU A 130 1.17 -13.44 -15.23
C GLU A 130 0.73 -14.73 -14.55
N GLY A 131 -0.07 -15.52 -15.22
CA GLY A 131 -0.49 -16.83 -14.74
C GLY A 131 -1.53 -16.80 -13.62
N MET A 132 -2.21 -15.67 -13.39
CA MET A 132 -3.33 -15.54 -12.47
C MET A 132 -4.61 -15.15 -13.19
N VAL A 133 -5.73 -15.35 -12.51
CA VAL A 133 -7.02 -14.78 -12.86
C VAL A 133 -7.49 -13.95 -11.68
N TYR A 134 -7.93 -12.71 -11.93
CA TYR A 134 -8.48 -11.84 -10.88
C TYR A 134 -9.84 -12.38 -10.43
N GLN A 135 -10.02 -12.40 -9.10
CA GLN A 135 -11.27 -12.74 -8.42
C GLN A 135 -11.53 -11.76 -7.28
N ASN A 136 -12.74 -11.73 -6.75
CA ASN A 136 -13.11 -10.79 -5.68
C ASN A 136 -12.76 -9.32 -6.01
N SER A 137 -12.81 -8.96 -7.29
CA SER A 137 -12.28 -7.71 -7.84
C SER A 137 -13.28 -7.05 -8.80
N GLU A 138 -14.58 -7.18 -8.51
CA GLU A 138 -15.70 -6.58 -9.26
C GLU A 138 -15.53 -6.71 -10.79
N PHE A 139 -15.34 -5.59 -11.48
CA PHE A 139 -15.22 -5.57 -12.95
C PHE A 139 -13.93 -6.21 -13.48
N LEU A 140 -12.97 -6.56 -12.63
CA LEU A 140 -11.77 -7.32 -13.00
C LEU A 140 -11.96 -8.83 -12.88
N ASN A 141 -13.07 -9.32 -12.30
CA ASN A 141 -13.30 -10.74 -12.13
C ASN A 141 -13.22 -11.49 -13.48
N GLY A 142 -12.40 -12.54 -13.53
CA GLY A 142 -12.16 -13.32 -14.73
C GLY A 142 -11.10 -12.77 -15.68
N CYS A 143 -10.59 -11.55 -15.46
CA CYS A 143 -9.46 -11.01 -16.22
C CYS A 143 -8.19 -11.81 -15.89
N SER A 144 -7.45 -12.20 -16.92
CA SER A 144 -6.15 -12.90 -16.78
C SER A 144 -4.97 -12.09 -17.31
N SER A 145 -5.23 -10.86 -17.77
CA SER A 145 -4.22 -9.97 -18.35
C SER A 145 -3.92 -8.81 -17.40
N TYR A 146 -2.68 -8.73 -16.94
CA TYR A 146 -2.19 -7.60 -16.15
C TYR A 146 -2.42 -6.26 -16.86
N HIS A 147 -2.11 -6.17 -18.14
CA HIS A 147 -2.24 -4.92 -18.90
C HIS A 147 -3.70 -4.47 -19.07
N GLU A 148 -4.61 -5.43 -19.29
CA GLU A 148 -6.04 -5.12 -19.37
C GLU A 148 -6.59 -4.69 -18.01
N ALA A 149 -6.20 -5.36 -16.94
CA ALA A 149 -6.60 -4.98 -15.58
C ALA A 149 -6.13 -3.57 -15.21
N VAL A 150 -4.85 -3.23 -15.47
CA VAL A 150 -4.31 -1.88 -15.28
C VAL A 150 -5.12 -0.84 -16.06
N LYS A 151 -5.36 -1.10 -17.34
CA LYS A 151 -6.13 -0.20 -18.20
C LYS A 151 -7.54 0.02 -17.67
N SER A 152 -8.25 -1.04 -17.35
CA SER A 152 -9.63 -0.97 -16.84
C SER A 152 -9.74 -0.18 -15.55
N VAL A 153 -8.81 -0.38 -14.60
CA VAL A 153 -8.81 0.38 -13.34
C VAL A 153 -8.49 1.85 -13.57
N VAL A 154 -7.50 2.16 -14.40
CA VAL A 154 -7.14 3.56 -14.71
C VAL A 154 -8.31 4.28 -15.36
N GLU A 155 -8.94 3.68 -16.38
CA GLU A 155 -10.13 4.23 -17.04
C GLU A 155 -11.29 4.46 -16.06
N TYR A 156 -11.53 3.50 -15.16
CA TYR A 156 -12.55 3.66 -14.12
C TYR A 156 -12.25 4.86 -13.21
N LEU A 157 -11.04 4.96 -12.67
CA LEU A 157 -10.64 6.02 -11.74
C LEU A 157 -10.70 7.41 -12.39
N GLU A 158 -10.27 7.52 -13.66
CA GLU A 158 -10.31 8.78 -14.43
C GLU A 158 -11.75 9.20 -14.75
N ASN A 159 -12.59 8.27 -15.21
CA ASN A 159 -14.00 8.53 -15.52
C ASN A 159 -14.80 9.00 -14.29
N HIS A 160 -14.49 8.43 -13.10
CA HIS A 160 -15.15 8.81 -11.85
C HIS A 160 -14.43 9.96 -11.12
N LYS A 161 -13.34 10.51 -11.69
CA LYS A 161 -12.55 11.62 -11.11
C LYS A 161 -11.98 11.34 -9.70
N VAL A 162 -11.71 10.07 -9.40
CA VAL A 162 -11.14 9.64 -8.11
C VAL A 162 -9.67 9.22 -8.23
N GLY A 163 -9.09 9.29 -9.43
CA GLY A 163 -7.69 9.02 -9.68
C GLY A 163 -7.29 9.45 -11.10
N LYS A 164 -6.00 9.37 -11.38
CA LYS A 164 -5.45 9.64 -12.72
C LYS A 164 -4.15 8.90 -12.92
N SER A 165 -3.84 8.55 -14.17
CA SER A 165 -2.52 8.06 -14.56
C SER A 165 -1.47 9.18 -14.47
N LYS A 166 -0.26 8.80 -14.10
CA LYS A 166 0.90 9.68 -14.09
C LYS A 166 2.14 8.93 -14.55
N ILE A 167 2.85 9.49 -15.53
CA ILE A 167 4.14 8.97 -15.97
C ILE A 167 5.22 9.57 -15.07
N ASN A 168 5.93 8.71 -14.33
CA ASN A 168 7.09 9.10 -13.54
C ASN A 168 8.36 8.61 -14.24
N TYR A 169 9.25 9.53 -14.60
CA TYR A 169 10.55 9.19 -15.16
C TYR A 169 11.54 8.95 -14.01
N ARG A 170 12.11 7.75 -13.94
CA ARG A 170 13.30 7.51 -13.10
C ARG A 170 14.53 7.90 -13.93
N GLN A 171 15.10 9.04 -13.62
CA GLN A 171 16.42 9.39 -14.12
C GLN A 171 17.45 9.09 -13.02
N ARG A 172 18.56 8.47 -13.40
CA ARG A 172 19.75 8.43 -12.57
C ARG A 172 20.52 9.70 -12.85
N ASP A 173 20.95 10.39 -11.79
CA ASP A 173 21.91 11.48 -11.96
C ASP A 173 23.16 10.93 -12.62
N ALA A 174 23.51 11.47 -13.78
CA ALA A 174 24.78 11.18 -14.42
C ALA A 174 25.85 11.95 -13.63
N ILE A 175 26.70 11.20 -12.93
CA ILE A 175 27.93 11.77 -12.33
C ILE A 175 28.93 11.86 -13.47
N PHE A 176 29.28 13.07 -13.85
CA PHE A 176 30.37 13.37 -14.77
C PHE A 176 31.68 13.50 -14.00
#